data_cdaaef6f24b0782386197c229594e873
#
_entry.id   cdaaef6f24b0782386197c229594e873
#
_cell.length_a   1.000
_cell.length_b   1.000
_cell.length_c   1.000
_cell.angle_alpha   90.00
_cell.angle_beta   90.00
_cell.angle_gamma   90.00
#
_symmetry.space_group_name_H-M   'P 1'
#
loop_
_entity.id
_entity.type
_entity.pdbx_description
1 polymer ?
#
loop_
_entity_poly.entity_id
_entity_poly.type
_entity_poly.pdbx_seq_one_letter_code
_entity_poly.pdbx_strand_id
1 'polypeptide(L)'
;MVRVVHAGDFHLDSAFGALTPEQARQRRMESRRTPERLVEWANDHGADLLLLSGDLFDSDSPYGDTAPLLAQALGCFRGQAVIAPGNHDPLTPDGPYARTRWSDNVHIFTEDRMQTITFPDLNCAVHGAAFTAPECPADSVLPGFRVPQDGLIHIGLLHGDVTTSDSRYRPIRAADIAGSGLDYLALGHVHSCSGVLTARAVPYAYCGCIEGLSLIHISEP
;
A
#
# COMPACT_ATOMS: atom_id res chain seq x y z
N MET A 1 11.69 8.55 17.56
CA MET A 1 11.55 7.20 16.93
C MET A 1 10.18 7.16 16.32
N VAL A 2 10.05 6.86 15.03
CA VAL A 2 8.75 6.75 14.33
C VAL A 2 8.31 5.29 14.34
N ARG A 3 7.07 5.03 14.74
CA ARG A 3 6.44 3.71 14.67
C ARG A 3 5.60 3.61 13.42
N VAL A 4 5.92 2.64 12.58
CA VAL A 4 5.28 2.47 11.29
C VAL A 4 4.53 1.14 11.24
N VAL A 5 3.29 1.19 10.78
CA VAL A 5 2.53 0.00 10.36
C VAL A 5 2.49 0.00 8.84
N HIS A 6 2.88 -1.12 8.23
CA HIS A 6 2.87 -1.31 6.80
C HIS A 6 1.87 -2.41 6.43
N ALA A 7 0.91 -2.08 5.59
CA ALA A 7 -0.13 -2.97 5.08
C ALA A 7 -0.48 -2.65 3.62
N GLY A 8 -1.18 -3.54 2.95
CA GLY A 8 -1.62 -3.38 1.56
C GLY A 8 -2.34 -4.63 1.09
N ASP A 9 -2.61 -4.71 -0.20
CA ASP A 9 -3.19 -5.87 -0.87
C ASP A 9 -4.45 -6.39 -0.15
N PHE A 10 -5.38 -5.47 0.22
CA PHE A 10 -6.62 -5.84 0.91
C PHE A 10 -7.62 -6.46 -0.05
N HIS A 11 -7.61 -6.03 -1.30
CA HIS A 11 -8.56 -6.43 -2.33
C HIS A 11 -10.01 -6.43 -1.85
N LEU A 12 -10.41 -5.31 -1.22
CA LEU A 12 -11.79 -5.15 -0.76
C LEU A 12 -12.75 -5.35 -1.93
N ASP A 13 -13.83 -6.07 -1.66
CA ASP A 13 -14.85 -6.48 -2.64
C ASP A 13 -14.39 -7.57 -3.63
N SER A 14 -13.30 -8.28 -3.37
CA SER A 14 -12.89 -9.44 -4.18
C SER A 14 -14.06 -10.42 -4.39
N ALA A 15 -14.13 -10.97 -5.59
CA ALA A 15 -15.22 -11.86 -5.99
C ALA A 15 -15.21 -13.22 -5.25
N PHE A 16 -14.03 -13.67 -4.76
CA PHE A 16 -13.85 -14.98 -4.15
C PHE A 16 -14.44 -16.12 -5.00
N GLY A 17 -14.11 -16.14 -6.32
CA GLY A 17 -14.75 -17.00 -7.31
C GLY A 17 -14.63 -18.51 -7.07
N ALA A 18 -13.69 -18.96 -6.22
CA ALA A 18 -13.55 -20.35 -5.83
C ALA A 18 -14.53 -20.80 -4.72
N LEU A 19 -15.24 -19.85 -4.09
CA LEU A 19 -16.19 -20.12 -3.02
C LEU A 19 -17.63 -20.17 -3.52
N THR A 20 -18.51 -20.79 -2.74
CA THR A 20 -19.95 -20.67 -3.00
C THR A 20 -20.42 -19.23 -2.81
N PRO A 21 -21.55 -18.81 -3.44
CA PRO A 21 -22.06 -17.44 -3.32
C PRO A 21 -22.24 -16.97 -1.86
N GLU A 22 -22.71 -17.86 -0.98
CA GLU A 22 -22.90 -17.59 0.44
C GLU A 22 -21.55 -17.37 1.16
N GLN A 23 -20.58 -18.27 0.93
CA GLN A 23 -19.24 -18.14 1.48
C GLN A 23 -18.51 -16.89 0.97
N ALA A 24 -18.62 -16.61 -0.33
CA ALA A 24 -18.04 -15.41 -0.93
C ALA A 24 -18.64 -14.13 -0.32
N ARG A 25 -19.97 -14.10 -0.08
CA ARG A 25 -20.63 -12.99 0.60
C ARG A 25 -20.11 -12.82 2.02
N GLN A 26 -20.01 -13.90 2.78
CA GLN A 26 -19.48 -13.87 4.14
C GLN A 26 -18.03 -13.35 4.17
N ARG A 27 -17.15 -13.87 3.29
CA ARG A 27 -15.75 -13.41 3.21
C ARG A 27 -15.65 -11.92 2.87
N ARG A 28 -16.45 -11.40 1.93
CA ARG A 28 -16.50 -9.96 1.66
C ARG A 28 -16.94 -9.14 2.86
N MET A 29 -17.90 -9.62 3.64
CA MET A 29 -18.31 -8.92 4.87
C MET A 29 -17.22 -8.94 5.94
N GLU A 30 -16.43 -10.01 6.02
CA GLU A 30 -15.31 -10.12 6.95
C GLU A 30 -14.16 -9.19 6.51
N SER A 31 -13.77 -9.23 5.22
CA SER A 31 -12.69 -8.39 4.70
C SER A 31 -12.97 -6.89 4.84
N ARG A 32 -14.21 -6.46 4.72
CA ARG A 32 -14.61 -5.07 4.94
C ARG A 32 -14.36 -4.53 6.35
N ARG A 33 -14.19 -5.43 7.34
CA ARG A 33 -13.84 -5.06 8.73
C ARG A 33 -12.33 -4.94 8.94
N THR A 34 -11.53 -5.40 7.98
CA THR A 34 -10.07 -5.42 8.11
C THR A 34 -9.48 -4.02 8.29
N PRO A 35 -9.89 -2.96 7.56
CA PRO A 35 -9.39 -1.62 7.79
C PRO A 35 -9.67 -1.09 9.21
N GLU A 36 -10.87 -1.32 9.73
CA GLU A 36 -11.25 -0.91 11.09
C GLU A 36 -10.35 -1.59 12.13
N ARG A 37 -10.23 -2.92 12.06
CA ARG A 37 -9.37 -3.71 12.95
C ARG A 37 -7.89 -3.32 12.87
N LEU A 38 -7.39 -3.01 11.67
CA LEU A 38 -6.03 -2.54 11.47
C LEU A 38 -5.81 -1.19 12.16
N VAL A 39 -6.74 -0.26 12.00
CA VAL A 39 -6.67 1.07 12.62
C VAL A 39 -6.77 0.99 14.14
N GLU A 40 -7.67 0.16 14.68
CA GLU A 40 -7.76 -0.10 16.11
C GLU A 40 -6.42 -0.63 16.65
N TRP A 41 -5.88 -1.66 15.99
CA TRP A 41 -4.60 -2.24 16.37
C TRP A 41 -3.45 -1.23 16.30
N ALA A 42 -3.38 -0.44 15.22
CA ALA A 42 -2.36 0.58 15.05
C ALA A 42 -2.43 1.66 16.14
N ASN A 43 -3.64 2.10 16.47
CA ASN A 43 -3.88 3.06 17.56
C ASN A 43 -3.47 2.52 18.94
N ASP A 44 -3.80 1.26 19.23
CA ASP A 44 -3.48 0.61 20.52
C ASP A 44 -1.97 0.40 20.70
N HIS A 45 -1.23 0.26 19.58
CA HIS A 45 0.23 0.10 19.59
C HIS A 45 0.98 1.43 19.40
N GLY A 46 0.24 2.55 19.32
CA GLY A 46 0.82 3.89 19.22
C GLY A 46 1.61 4.09 17.93
N ALA A 47 1.08 3.59 16.81
CA ALA A 47 1.67 3.84 15.50
C ALA A 47 1.54 5.33 15.13
N ASP A 48 2.61 5.89 14.56
CA ASP A 48 2.67 7.27 14.08
C ASP A 48 2.28 7.36 12.60
N LEU A 49 2.68 6.33 11.81
CA LEU A 49 2.41 6.23 10.38
C LEU A 49 1.75 4.88 10.05
N LEU A 50 0.74 4.94 9.20
CA LEU A 50 0.13 3.79 8.53
C LEU A 50 0.42 3.90 7.03
N LEU A 51 1.27 3.02 6.51
CA LEU A 51 1.66 2.95 5.11
C LEU A 51 0.81 1.91 4.39
N LEU A 52 0.05 2.34 3.40
CA LEU A 52 -0.85 1.49 2.62
C LEU A 52 -0.33 1.37 1.18
N SER A 53 0.25 0.22 0.89
CA SER A 53 1.03 -0.02 -0.33
C SER A 53 0.21 -0.49 -1.54
N GLY A 54 -1.06 -0.05 -1.66
CA GLY A 54 -1.93 -0.26 -2.82
C GLY A 54 -2.75 -1.54 -2.80
N ASP A 55 -3.52 -1.72 -3.86
CA ASP A 55 -4.49 -2.80 -4.03
C ASP A 55 -5.41 -2.94 -2.80
N LEU A 56 -5.91 -1.77 -2.32
CA LEU A 56 -6.88 -1.72 -1.22
C LEU A 56 -8.26 -2.16 -1.70
N PHE A 57 -8.58 -1.92 -2.98
CA PHE A 57 -9.78 -2.39 -3.66
C PHE A 57 -9.41 -3.40 -4.74
N ASP A 58 -10.29 -4.38 -4.98
CA ASP A 58 -10.07 -5.43 -6.00
C ASP A 58 -10.27 -4.91 -7.44
N SER A 59 -10.79 -3.71 -7.60
CA SER A 59 -10.99 -3.02 -8.88
C SER A 59 -11.10 -1.51 -8.69
N ASP A 60 -11.02 -0.78 -9.79
CA ASP A 60 -11.28 0.67 -9.85
C ASP A 60 -12.76 1.06 -9.61
N SER A 61 -13.64 0.07 -9.49
CA SER A 61 -15.09 0.25 -9.32
C SER A 61 -15.63 -0.64 -8.19
N PRO A 62 -15.18 -0.43 -6.93
CA PRO A 62 -15.69 -1.16 -5.77
C PRO A 62 -17.18 -0.86 -5.53
N TYR A 63 -17.85 -1.64 -4.67
CA TYR A 63 -19.22 -1.29 -4.26
C TYR A 63 -19.27 0.10 -3.65
N GLY A 64 -20.37 0.81 -3.90
CA GLY A 64 -20.49 2.25 -3.61
C GLY A 64 -20.27 2.67 -2.16
N ASP A 65 -20.34 1.74 -1.21
CA ASP A 65 -20.12 1.99 0.22
C ASP A 65 -18.72 1.60 0.71
N THR A 66 -17.93 0.87 -0.08
CA THR A 66 -16.63 0.31 0.35
C THR A 66 -15.57 1.39 0.55
N ALA A 67 -15.43 2.30 -0.41
CA ALA A 67 -14.45 3.38 -0.28
C ALA A 67 -14.81 4.38 0.85
N PRO A 68 -16.08 4.78 1.05
CA PRO A 68 -16.49 5.52 2.25
C PRO A 68 -16.20 4.80 3.57
N LEU A 69 -16.40 3.47 3.65
CA LEU A 69 -16.06 2.68 4.85
C LEU A 69 -14.56 2.69 5.13
N LEU A 70 -13.72 2.51 4.11
CA LEU A 70 -12.27 2.63 4.25
C LEU A 70 -11.86 4.02 4.73
N ALA A 71 -12.42 5.07 4.13
CA ALA A 71 -12.13 6.45 4.51
C ALA A 71 -12.54 6.76 5.96
N GLN A 72 -13.69 6.25 6.39
CA GLN A 72 -14.14 6.36 7.77
C GLN A 72 -13.18 5.65 8.74
N ALA A 73 -12.78 4.43 8.44
CA ALA A 73 -11.84 3.68 9.26
C ALA A 73 -10.50 4.43 9.39
N LEU A 74 -9.91 4.86 8.26
CA LEU A 74 -8.65 5.60 8.25
C LEU A 74 -8.76 6.97 8.95
N GLY A 75 -9.92 7.62 8.89
CA GLY A 75 -10.19 8.85 9.63
C GLY A 75 -10.15 8.69 11.16
N CYS A 76 -10.34 7.46 11.67
CA CYS A 76 -10.21 7.12 13.08
C CYS A 76 -8.75 6.84 13.51
N PHE A 77 -7.81 6.78 12.59
CA PHE A 77 -6.39 6.61 12.92
C PHE A 77 -5.86 7.89 13.56
N ARG A 78 -5.17 7.77 14.69
CA ARG A 78 -4.62 8.91 15.44
C ARG A 78 -3.33 9.48 14.85
N GLY A 79 -2.63 8.70 14.04
CA GLY A 79 -1.45 9.11 13.29
C GLY A 79 -1.78 9.55 11.86
N GLN A 80 -0.79 9.49 10.98
CA GLN A 80 -0.93 9.85 9.56
C GLN A 80 -0.98 8.59 8.70
N ALA A 81 -1.98 8.47 7.82
CA ALA A 81 -2.09 7.40 6.85
C ALA A 81 -1.61 7.88 5.47
N VAL A 82 -0.78 7.08 4.81
CA VAL A 82 -0.27 7.38 3.46
C VAL A 82 -0.61 6.23 2.54
N ILE A 83 -1.23 6.51 1.40
CA ILE A 83 -1.68 5.53 0.42
C ILE A 83 -0.91 5.71 -0.89
N ALA A 84 -0.34 4.63 -1.42
CA ALA A 84 0.15 4.55 -2.79
C ALA A 84 -0.81 3.63 -3.58
N PRO A 85 -1.72 4.15 -4.42
CA PRO A 85 -2.63 3.34 -5.23
C PRO A 85 -1.92 2.26 -6.03
N GLY A 86 -2.52 1.07 -6.12
CA GLY A 86 -1.98 -0.10 -6.80
C GLY A 86 -2.52 -0.29 -8.22
N ASN A 87 -2.25 -1.45 -8.80
CA ASN A 87 -2.67 -1.73 -10.18
C ASN A 87 -4.13 -2.19 -10.30
N HIS A 88 -4.71 -2.77 -9.25
CA HIS A 88 -6.15 -3.10 -9.22
C HIS A 88 -7.01 -1.87 -8.95
N ASP A 89 -6.49 -0.93 -8.20
CA ASP A 89 -7.18 0.29 -7.78
C ASP A 89 -6.45 1.58 -8.20
N PRO A 90 -6.09 1.74 -9.48
CA PRO A 90 -5.31 2.90 -9.92
C PRO A 90 -6.06 4.20 -9.64
N LEU A 91 -5.29 5.28 -9.42
CA LEU A 91 -5.86 6.61 -9.28
C LEU A 91 -6.39 7.11 -10.63
N THR A 92 -7.68 7.03 -10.80
CA THR A 92 -8.40 7.55 -11.97
C THR A 92 -9.39 8.62 -11.55
N PRO A 93 -9.81 9.54 -12.46
CA PRO A 93 -10.76 10.60 -12.14
C PRO A 93 -12.10 10.09 -11.59
N ASP A 94 -12.50 8.90 -12.02
CA ASP A 94 -13.74 8.26 -11.63
C ASP A 94 -13.56 7.15 -10.59
N GLY A 95 -12.34 6.88 -10.19
CA GLY A 95 -11.99 5.83 -9.24
C GLY A 95 -12.31 6.15 -7.78
N PRO A 96 -12.17 5.17 -6.91
CA PRO A 96 -12.57 5.28 -5.50
C PRO A 96 -11.79 6.37 -4.76
N TYR A 97 -10.52 6.58 -5.08
CA TYR A 97 -9.70 7.59 -4.43
C TYR A 97 -10.13 9.02 -4.74
N ALA A 98 -10.51 9.31 -5.99
CA ALA A 98 -10.91 10.64 -6.43
C ALA A 98 -12.34 11.01 -6.00
N ARG A 99 -13.24 10.02 -5.92
CA ARG A 99 -14.66 10.23 -5.57
C ARG A 99 -14.95 10.21 -4.08
N THR A 100 -14.02 9.72 -3.27
CA THR A 100 -14.20 9.61 -1.82
C THR A 100 -13.63 10.83 -1.10
N ARG A 101 -14.35 11.33 -0.11
CA ARG A 101 -13.83 12.36 0.79
C ARG A 101 -12.98 11.70 1.87
N TRP A 102 -11.69 11.99 1.86
CA TRP A 102 -10.75 11.53 2.86
C TRP A 102 -10.59 12.56 3.99
N SER A 103 -10.24 12.07 5.18
CA SER A 103 -9.92 12.91 6.33
C SER A 103 -8.53 13.54 6.18
N ASP A 104 -8.27 14.64 6.89
CA ASP A 104 -7.02 15.41 6.77
C ASP A 104 -5.76 14.62 7.16
N ASN A 105 -5.90 13.54 7.92
CA ASN A 105 -4.81 12.63 8.29
C ASN A 105 -4.52 11.56 7.21
N VAL A 106 -5.24 11.56 6.08
CA VAL A 106 -5.07 10.59 5.00
C VAL A 106 -4.47 11.29 3.78
N HIS A 107 -3.29 10.84 3.38
CA HIS A 107 -2.53 11.37 2.25
C HIS A 107 -2.45 10.32 1.16
N ILE A 108 -2.69 10.71 -0.10
CA ILE A 108 -2.69 9.80 -1.23
C ILE A 108 -1.71 10.33 -2.27
N PHE A 109 -0.79 9.48 -2.75
CA PHE A 109 0.02 9.83 -3.91
C PHE A 109 -0.86 9.90 -5.15
N THR A 110 -0.64 10.92 -5.97
CA THR A 110 -1.54 11.24 -7.09
C THR A 110 -0.90 11.15 -8.47
N GLU A 111 0.41 10.88 -8.53
CA GLU A 111 1.16 10.85 -9.76
C GLU A 111 1.91 9.52 -9.91
N ASP A 112 2.16 9.11 -11.14
CA ASP A 112 2.93 7.91 -11.50
C ASP A 112 4.46 8.10 -11.36
N ARG A 113 4.89 9.26 -10.87
CA ARG A 113 6.27 9.61 -10.54
C ARG A 113 6.45 9.82 -9.05
N MET A 114 7.71 9.76 -8.57
CA MET A 114 8.01 9.97 -7.16
C MET A 114 7.55 11.34 -6.68
N GLN A 115 6.70 11.33 -5.68
CA GLN A 115 6.25 12.47 -4.89
C GLN A 115 6.80 12.34 -3.47
N THR A 116 6.79 13.42 -2.71
CA THR A 116 7.24 13.44 -1.31
C THR A 116 6.20 14.10 -0.44
N ILE A 117 5.85 13.44 0.65
CA ILE A 117 5.01 13.97 1.73
C ILE A 117 5.87 14.04 2.98
N THR A 118 6.03 15.24 3.54
CA THR A 118 6.87 15.46 4.72
C THR A 118 6.01 15.63 5.97
N PHE A 119 6.40 14.95 7.04
CA PHE A 119 5.81 15.03 8.36
C PHE A 119 6.84 15.62 9.34
N PRO A 120 6.89 16.95 9.48
CA PRO A 120 7.92 17.63 10.30
C PRO A 120 7.87 17.17 11.76
N ASP A 121 6.68 17.01 12.33
CA ASP A 121 6.50 16.59 13.72
C ASP A 121 7.04 15.16 14.00
N LEU A 122 7.14 14.34 12.95
CA LEU A 122 7.70 12.99 13.01
C LEU A 122 9.17 12.94 12.57
N ASN A 123 9.73 14.06 12.12
CA ASN A 123 11.05 14.10 11.50
C ASN A 123 11.20 13.07 10.38
N CYS A 124 10.18 12.96 9.51
CA CYS A 124 10.05 11.90 8.52
C CYS A 124 9.52 12.45 7.18
N ALA A 125 9.98 11.85 6.08
CA ALA A 125 9.45 12.06 4.74
C ALA A 125 9.07 10.71 4.11
N VAL A 126 7.88 10.64 3.52
CA VAL A 126 7.42 9.46 2.77
C VAL A 126 7.45 9.78 1.28
N HIS A 127 8.15 8.95 0.52
CA HIS A 127 8.33 9.08 -0.92
C HIS A 127 7.56 7.96 -1.61
N GLY A 128 6.73 8.30 -2.58
CA GLY A 128 5.92 7.28 -3.26
C GLY A 128 5.36 7.76 -4.59
N ALA A 129 4.67 6.84 -5.26
CA ALA A 129 4.01 7.09 -6.53
C ALA A 129 2.73 6.26 -6.63
N ALA A 130 1.71 6.80 -7.29
CA ALA A 130 0.47 6.09 -7.57
C ALA A 130 0.58 5.26 -8.85
N PHE A 131 -0.19 4.18 -8.97
CA PHE A 131 -0.64 3.73 -10.28
C PHE A 131 -1.75 4.66 -10.76
N THR A 132 -1.64 5.14 -12.00
CA THR A 132 -2.65 5.98 -12.68
C THR A 132 -3.33 5.23 -13.82
N ALA A 133 -2.90 3.99 -14.05
CA ALA A 133 -3.47 3.02 -14.99
C ALA A 133 -3.22 1.61 -14.44
N PRO A 134 -3.96 0.58 -14.89
CA PRO A 134 -3.79 -0.81 -14.43
C PRO A 134 -2.41 -1.41 -14.74
N GLU A 135 -1.71 -0.89 -15.70
CA GLU A 135 -0.37 -1.32 -16.09
C GLU A 135 0.60 -0.13 -16.07
N CYS A 136 1.80 -0.38 -15.61
CA CYS A 136 2.93 0.55 -15.64
C CYS A 136 4.21 -0.22 -16.02
N PRO A 137 4.37 -0.57 -17.33
CA PRO A 137 5.48 -1.39 -17.80
C PRO A 137 6.80 -0.61 -17.92
N ALA A 138 6.72 0.70 -17.92
CA ALA A 138 7.88 1.56 -18.07
C ALA A 138 8.71 1.60 -16.78
N ASP A 139 9.96 1.98 -16.94
CA ASP A 139 10.98 2.07 -15.92
C ASP A 139 10.44 2.40 -14.53
N SER A 140 10.91 1.63 -13.55
CA SER A 140 10.68 1.88 -12.13
C SER A 140 10.82 3.38 -11.83
N VAL A 141 9.98 3.89 -10.95
CA VAL A 141 10.05 5.28 -10.47
C VAL A 141 11.31 5.58 -9.63
N LEU A 142 12.07 4.52 -9.28
CA LEU A 142 13.31 4.62 -8.49
C LEU A 142 14.58 4.89 -9.30
N PRO A 143 14.72 4.60 -10.62
CA PRO A 143 15.94 4.91 -11.35
C PRO A 143 16.33 6.39 -11.21
N GLY A 144 17.51 6.64 -10.64
CA GLY A 144 18.01 7.99 -10.40
C GLY A 144 17.38 8.73 -9.21
N PHE A 145 16.37 8.16 -8.56
CA PHE A 145 15.84 8.74 -7.33
C PHE A 145 16.85 8.58 -6.19
N ARG A 146 17.06 9.66 -5.46
CA ARG A 146 17.89 9.70 -4.24
C ARG A 146 17.26 10.63 -3.23
N VAL A 147 17.23 10.19 -1.98
CA VAL A 147 16.78 11.03 -0.87
C VAL A 147 17.81 12.16 -0.59
N PRO A 148 17.35 13.33 -0.14
CA PRO A 148 18.24 14.38 0.32
C PRO A 148 18.99 14.00 1.60
N GLN A 149 20.11 14.65 1.87
CA GLN A 149 20.88 14.47 3.12
C GLN A 149 20.47 15.57 4.11
N ASP A 150 19.24 15.52 4.59
CA ASP A 150 18.62 16.56 5.42
C ASP A 150 18.39 16.14 6.88
N GLY A 151 18.74 14.88 7.21
CA GLY A 151 18.60 14.33 8.55
C GLY A 151 17.20 13.81 8.88
N LEU A 152 16.27 13.80 7.92
CA LEU A 152 14.97 13.17 8.08
C LEU A 152 15.07 11.64 7.96
N ILE A 153 14.09 10.94 8.47
CA ILE A 153 13.85 9.52 8.16
C ILE A 153 13.13 9.48 6.81
N HIS A 154 13.73 8.78 5.83
CA HIS A 154 13.19 8.67 4.49
C HIS A 154 12.60 7.29 4.22
N ILE A 155 11.29 7.23 4.04
CA ILE A 155 10.54 5.99 3.79
C ILE A 155 10.01 6.00 2.35
N GLY A 156 10.25 4.92 1.62
CA GLY A 156 9.60 4.67 0.33
C GLY A 156 8.27 3.93 0.53
N LEU A 157 7.26 4.28 -0.24
CA LEU A 157 5.97 3.57 -0.29
C LEU A 157 5.57 3.38 -1.75
N LEU A 158 5.63 2.15 -2.22
CA LEU A 158 5.35 1.82 -3.62
C LEU A 158 4.53 0.53 -3.74
N HIS A 159 3.75 0.46 -4.80
CA HIS A 159 3.19 -0.79 -5.30
C HIS A 159 3.98 -1.19 -6.54
N GLY A 160 4.50 -2.44 -6.61
CA GLY A 160 5.32 -2.87 -7.74
C GLY A 160 6.08 -4.16 -7.51
N ASP A 161 6.73 -4.64 -8.56
CA ASP A 161 7.33 -5.97 -8.64
C ASP A 161 8.86 -5.92 -8.62
N VAL A 162 9.47 -6.49 -7.56
CA VAL A 162 10.93 -6.65 -7.45
C VAL A 162 11.38 -7.99 -8.02
N THR A 163 10.46 -8.92 -8.28
CA THR A 163 10.77 -10.31 -8.63
C THR A 163 10.99 -10.51 -10.13
N THR A 164 10.33 -9.70 -10.96
CA THR A 164 10.31 -9.87 -12.42
C THR A 164 10.72 -8.57 -13.12
N SER A 165 11.81 -8.60 -13.86
CA SER A 165 12.38 -7.41 -14.54
C SER A 165 11.52 -6.84 -15.66
N ASP A 166 10.69 -7.66 -16.29
CA ASP A 166 9.78 -7.35 -17.40
C ASP A 166 8.30 -7.37 -16.96
N SER A 167 8.07 -7.18 -15.68
CA SER A 167 6.71 -7.04 -15.13
C SER A 167 6.00 -5.83 -15.76
N ARG A 168 4.71 -5.98 -16.02
CA ARG A 168 3.83 -4.86 -16.41
C ARG A 168 3.43 -3.99 -15.22
N TYR A 169 3.78 -4.43 -14.00
CA TYR A 169 3.33 -3.83 -12.76
C TYR A 169 4.49 -3.16 -12.03
N ARG A 170 5.05 -2.11 -12.64
CA ARG A 170 6.14 -1.30 -12.09
C ARG A 170 7.32 -2.17 -11.63
N PRO A 171 8.13 -2.70 -12.55
CA PRO A 171 9.32 -3.47 -12.18
C PRO A 171 10.29 -2.59 -11.38
N ILE A 172 10.77 -3.10 -10.24
CA ILE A 172 11.68 -2.40 -9.32
C ILE A 172 12.96 -3.22 -9.23
N ARG A 173 14.10 -2.61 -9.58
CA ARG A 173 15.40 -3.31 -9.52
C ARG A 173 16.04 -3.16 -8.15
N ALA A 174 16.63 -4.21 -7.64
CA ALA A 174 17.36 -4.16 -6.36
C ALA A 174 18.50 -3.13 -6.37
N ALA A 175 19.11 -2.85 -7.53
CA ALA A 175 20.12 -1.82 -7.68
C ALA A 175 19.56 -0.40 -7.46
N ASP A 176 18.33 -0.14 -7.90
CA ASP A 176 17.64 1.15 -7.72
C ASP A 176 17.25 1.35 -6.25
N ILE A 177 16.75 0.30 -5.58
CA ILE A 177 16.53 0.31 -4.14
C ILE A 177 17.82 0.66 -3.41
N ALA A 178 18.89 -0.08 -3.71
CA ALA A 178 20.20 0.12 -3.07
C ALA A 178 20.80 1.52 -3.31
N GLY A 179 20.45 2.15 -4.43
CA GLY A 179 20.90 3.49 -4.80
C GLY A 179 20.07 4.64 -4.24
N SER A 180 18.87 4.37 -3.73
CA SER A 180 17.89 5.40 -3.32
C SER A 180 18.30 6.17 -2.06
N GLY A 181 18.99 5.51 -1.12
CA GLY A 181 19.30 6.06 0.19
C GLY A 181 18.14 6.06 1.17
N LEU A 182 17.05 5.36 0.86
CA LEU A 182 15.91 5.19 1.77
C LEU A 182 16.30 4.44 3.06
N ASP A 183 15.70 4.81 4.17
CA ASP A 183 15.82 4.07 5.43
C ASP A 183 14.94 2.82 5.47
N TYR A 184 13.85 2.82 4.70
CA TYR A 184 12.97 1.67 4.51
C TYR A 184 12.15 1.83 3.22
N LEU A 185 11.86 0.73 2.52
CA LEU A 185 10.92 0.70 1.40
C LEU A 185 9.78 -0.28 1.68
N ALA A 186 8.56 0.27 1.80
CA ALA A 186 7.31 -0.46 1.93
C ALA A 186 6.75 -0.81 0.55
N LEU A 187 6.50 -2.10 0.29
CA LEU A 187 6.04 -2.63 -1.00
C LEU A 187 4.72 -3.39 -0.87
N GLY A 188 3.81 -3.19 -1.83
CA GLY A 188 2.66 -4.05 -2.14
C GLY A 188 2.83 -4.72 -3.49
N HIS A 189 1.84 -5.51 -3.91
CA HIS A 189 1.74 -6.30 -5.14
C HIS A 189 1.98 -7.82 -4.93
N VAL A 190 2.95 -8.19 -4.12
CA VAL A 190 3.21 -9.61 -3.83
C VAL A 190 2.40 -10.00 -2.59
N HIS A 191 1.46 -10.91 -2.76
CA HIS A 191 0.50 -11.30 -1.71
C HIS A 191 1.10 -12.09 -0.56
N SER A 192 2.36 -12.52 -0.67
CA SER A 192 3.08 -13.21 0.40
C SER A 192 3.94 -12.24 1.18
N CYS A 193 3.83 -12.25 2.51
CA CYS A 193 4.72 -11.47 3.38
C CYS A 193 6.17 -11.96 3.21
N SER A 194 7.06 -11.07 2.82
CA SER A 194 8.47 -11.43 2.54
C SER A 194 9.35 -11.45 3.78
N GLY A 195 8.85 -10.95 4.93
CA GLY A 195 9.74 -10.48 5.97
C GLY A 195 10.59 -9.30 5.49
N VAL A 196 11.54 -8.86 6.32
CA VAL A 196 12.44 -7.77 5.95
C VAL A 196 13.59 -8.31 5.11
N LEU A 197 13.67 -7.85 3.87
CA LEU A 197 14.75 -8.09 2.93
C LEU A 197 15.67 -6.87 2.88
N THR A 198 16.83 -7.00 2.23
CA THR A 198 17.77 -5.88 2.07
C THR A 198 18.32 -5.81 0.64
N ALA A 199 18.36 -4.60 0.09
CA ALA A 199 19.11 -4.29 -1.11
C ALA A 199 20.34 -3.46 -0.69
N ARG A 200 21.50 -4.09 -0.52
CA ARG A 200 22.68 -3.56 0.20
C ARG A 200 22.32 -3.09 1.60
N ALA A 201 22.27 -1.75 1.83
CA ALA A 201 21.97 -1.15 3.13
C ALA A 201 20.50 -0.75 3.29
N VAL A 202 19.68 -0.82 2.23
CA VAL A 202 18.28 -0.39 2.28
C VAL A 202 17.39 -1.59 2.59
N PRO A 203 16.72 -1.62 3.75
CA PRO A 203 15.72 -2.63 4.09
C PRO A 203 14.43 -2.37 3.31
N TYR A 204 13.78 -3.45 2.87
CA TYR A 204 12.46 -3.38 2.23
C TYR A 204 11.64 -4.62 2.58
N ALA A 205 10.34 -4.53 2.44
CA ALA A 205 9.44 -5.67 2.63
C ALA A 205 8.18 -5.55 1.78
N TYR A 206 7.66 -6.70 1.39
CA TYR A 206 6.26 -6.86 0.99
C TYR A 206 5.42 -7.16 2.22
N CYS A 207 4.33 -6.43 2.41
CA CYS A 207 3.41 -6.68 3.52
C CYS A 207 2.66 -8.01 3.37
N GLY A 208 2.43 -8.43 2.12
CA GLY A 208 1.53 -9.52 1.82
C GLY A 208 0.07 -9.15 2.00
N CYS A 209 -0.82 -10.05 1.65
CA CYS A 209 -2.25 -9.91 1.83
C CYS A 209 -2.62 -10.10 3.31
N ILE A 210 -3.27 -9.12 3.92
CA ILE A 210 -3.70 -9.21 5.32
C ILE A 210 -4.81 -10.25 5.53
N GLU A 211 -5.60 -10.51 4.49
CA GLU A 211 -6.63 -11.56 4.43
C GLU A 211 -6.26 -12.52 3.30
N GLY A 212 -6.23 -13.84 3.55
CA GLY A 212 -5.95 -14.82 2.51
C GLY A 212 -6.96 -14.75 1.36
N LEU A 213 -6.52 -14.48 0.15
CA LEU A 213 -7.37 -14.36 -1.05
C LEU A 213 -7.68 -15.69 -1.73
N SER A 214 -6.89 -16.73 -1.51
CA SER A 214 -7.12 -18.04 -2.11
C SER A 214 -7.07 -19.15 -1.08
N LEU A 215 -7.79 -20.24 -1.36
CA LEU A 215 -7.75 -21.47 -0.56
C LEU A 215 -6.35 -22.12 -0.50
N ILE A 216 -5.48 -21.83 -1.46
CA ILE A 216 -4.10 -22.31 -1.50
C ILE A 216 -3.28 -21.69 -0.37
N HIS A 217 -3.56 -20.44 0.00
CA HIS A 217 -2.89 -19.78 1.13
C HIS A 217 -3.42 -20.21 2.50
N ILE A 218 -4.54 -20.91 2.56
CA ILE A 218 -5.13 -21.44 3.81
C ILE A 218 -4.55 -22.81 4.16
N SER A 219 -3.96 -23.51 3.20
CA SER A 219 -3.50 -24.90 3.34
C SER A 219 -1.99 -25.05 3.52
N GLU A 220 -1.22 -23.97 3.55
CA GLU A 220 0.20 -24.05 3.91
C GLU A 220 0.39 -23.72 5.41
N PRO A 221 0.96 -24.68 6.18
CA PRO A 221 1.23 -24.48 7.61
C PRO A 221 2.39 -23.52 7.87
#